data_2d0e9b11cd6dcfb0be79c069a3ce71e5
#
_entry.id   2d0e9b11cd6dcfb0be79c069a3ce71e5
#
_cell.length_a   1.000
_cell.length_b   1.000
_cell.length_c   1.000
_cell.angle_alpha   90.00
_cell.angle_beta   90.00
_cell.angle_gamma   90.00
#
_symmetry.space_group_name_H-M   'P 1'
#
loop_
_entity.id
_entity.type
_entity.pdbx_description
1 polymer ?
#
loop_
_entity_poly.entity_id
_entity_poly.type
_entity_poly.pdbx_seq_one_letter_code
_entity_poly.pdbx_strand_id
1 'polypeptide(L)'
;MLKKVPDPQRFGVPELNGRSVVRIEEKPAAPKSEYAVIGIYMYDSEVYDIIRTLKPSGRGELEITDVNNAYIERGDMTWDELEGWWSDAGTFESLLRASNLVAQTGANKLELTPAEVNSV
;
A
#
# COMPACT_ATOMS: atom_id res chain seq x y z
N MET A 1 -1.48 -5.29 1.03
CA MET A 1 -2.62 -4.80 1.85
C MET A 1 -3.43 -3.79 1.05
N LEU A 2 -4.76 -3.78 1.25
CA LEU A 2 -5.69 -2.84 0.63
C LEU A 2 -6.39 -1.99 1.69
N LYS A 3 -6.85 -0.80 1.29
CA LYS A 3 -7.65 0.11 2.13
C LYS A 3 -8.71 0.79 1.29
N LYS A 4 -9.95 0.84 1.78
CA LYS A 4 -10.99 1.70 1.18
C LYS A 4 -10.65 3.15 1.40
N VAL A 5 -10.68 3.93 0.32
CA VAL A 5 -10.36 5.36 0.33
C VAL A 5 -11.37 6.13 -0.52
N PRO A 6 -11.59 7.42 -0.22
CA PRO A 6 -12.54 8.24 -0.99
C PRO A 6 -12.00 8.66 -2.37
N ASP A 7 -10.69 8.57 -2.59
CA ASP A 7 -9.98 9.08 -3.76
C ASP A 7 -9.01 8.03 -4.35
N PRO A 8 -9.50 6.81 -4.70
CA PRO A 8 -8.65 5.69 -5.12
C PRO A 8 -7.79 5.99 -6.35
N GLN A 9 -8.22 6.89 -7.24
CA GLN A 9 -7.48 7.29 -8.45
C GLN A 9 -6.10 7.91 -8.17
N ARG A 10 -5.78 8.21 -6.92
CA ARG A 10 -4.45 8.71 -6.52
C ARG A 10 -3.43 7.61 -6.30
N PHE A 11 -3.84 6.37 -6.27
CA PHE A 11 -3.07 5.20 -5.83
C PHE A 11 -3.11 4.08 -6.86
N GLY A 12 -2.40 3.01 -6.60
CA GLY A 12 -2.63 1.73 -7.28
C GLY A 12 -4.02 1.20 -6.91
N VAL A 13 -4.86 0.91 -7.90
CA VAL A 13 -6.25 0.47 -7.70
C VAL A 13 -6.40 -0.97 -8.18
N PRO A 14 -6.82 -1.90 -7.32
CA PRO A 14 -7.06 -3.28 -7.72
C PRO A 14 -8.40 -3.42 -8.44
N GLU A 15 -8.42 -4.23 -9.48
CA GLU A 15 -9.62 -4.84 -10.02
C GLU A 15 -9.83 -6.18 -9.31
N LEU A 16 -10.98 -6.35 -8.67
CA LEU A 16 -11.29 -7.51 -7.84
C LEU A 16 -12.37 -8.39 -8.48
N ASN A 17 -12.17 -9.70 -8.37
CA ASN A 17 -13.20 -10.72 -8.65
C ASN A 17 -13.35 -11.61 -7.41
N GLY A 18 -14.33 -11.28 -6.56
CA GLY A 18 -14.44 -11.89 -5.24
C GLY A 18 -13.21 -11.60 -4.38
N ARG A 19 -12.51 -12.64 -3.93
CA ARG A 19 -11.25 -12.50 -3.18
C ARG A 19 -9.99 -12.51 -4.06
N SER A 20 -10.13 -12.60 -5.36
CA SER A 20 -8.99 -12.57 -6.28
C SER A 20 -8.73 -11.18 -6.79
N VAL A 21 -7.47 -10.76 -6.84
CA VAL A 21 -7.03 -9.56 -7.56
C VAL A 21 -6.77 -9.99 -9.01
N VAL A 22 -7.46 -9.33 -9.94
CA VAL A 22 -7.31 -9.61 -11.38
C VAL A 22 -6.15 -8.80 -11.96
N ARG A 23 -6.03 -7.55 -11.53
CA ARG A 23 -5.01 -6.60 -11.96
C ARG A 23 -4.95 -5.43 -11.00
N ILE A 24 -3.82 -4.74 -10.98
CA ILE A 24 -3.68 -3.43 -10.33
C ILE A 24 -3.30 -2.41 -11.40
N GLU A 25 -3.99 -1.27 -11.40
CA GLU A 25 -3.69 -0.15 -12.29
C GLU A 25 -3.20 1.04 -11.46
N GLU A 26 -2.04 1.60 -11.86
CA GLU A 26 -1.44 2.74 -11.16
C GLU A 26 -2.16 4.03 -11.56
N LYS A 27 -2.72 4.73 -10.59
CA LYS A 27 -3.40 6.03 -10.73
C LYS A 27 -4.38 6.08 -11.91
N PRO A 28 -5.35 5.15 -11.97
CA PRO A 28 -6.28 5.08 -13.10
C PRO A 28 -7.20 6.30 -13.15
N ALA A 29 -7.50 6.78 -14.36
CA ALA A 29 -8.48 7.85 -14.56
C ALA A 29 -9.92 7.39 -14.20
N ALA A 30 -10.21 6.09 -14.33
CA ALA A 30 -11.47 5.45 -13.99
C ALA A 30 -11.23 4.25 -13.08
N PRO A 31 -11.21 4.45 -11.75
CA PRO A 31 -10.94 3.39 -10.76
C PRO A 31 -11.95 2.23 -10.87
N LYS A 32 -11.45 1.00 -10.83
CA LYS A 32 -12.26 -0.23 -10.87
C LYS A 32 -12.80 -0.64 -9.51
N SER A 33 -12.30 -0.07 -8.43
CA SER A 33 -12.75 -0.32 -7.07
C SER A 33 -12.52 0.90 -6.18
N GLU A 34 -13.06 0.86 -4.96
CA GLU A 34 -12.85 1.88 -3.91
C GLU A 34 -11.57 1.63 -3.10
N TYR A 35 -10.78 0.64 -3.47
CA TYR A 35 -9.59 0.26 -2.75
C TYR A 35 -8.33 0.91 -3.31
N ALA A 36 -7.46 1.34 -2.41
CA ALA A 36 -6.08 1.69 -2.70
C ALA A 36 -5.15 0.55 -2.27
N VAL A 37 -4.15 0.25 -3.07
CA VAL A 37 -3.00 -0.57 -2.65
C VAL A 37 -2.13 0.31 -1.77
N ILE A 38 -2.02 -0.05 -0.50
CA ILE A 38 -1.23 0.70 0.47
C ILE A 38 0.17 0.12 0.60
N GLY A 39 1.11 0.92 1.10
CA GLY A 39 2.55 0.60 1.13
C GLY A 39 2.96 -0.51 2.12
N ILE A 40 2.15 -1.55 2.28
CA ILE A 40 2.44 -2.72 3.11
C ILE A 40 2.43 -3.95 2.21
N TYR A 41 3.62 -4.51 1.98
CA TYR A 41 3.84 -5.65 1.09
C TYR A 41 4.62 -6.74 1.80
N MET A 42 4.36 -7.98 1.41
CA MET A 42 5.14 -9.14 1.81
C MET A 42 5.45 -9.95 0.55
N TYR A 43 6.71 -10.16 0.27
CA TYR A 43 7.20 -10.90 -0.88
C TYR A 43 8.16 -12.01 -0.45
N ASP A 44 8.26 -13.04 -1.24
CA ASP A 44 9.33 -14.02 -1.16
C ASP A 44 10.62 -13.52 -1.84
N SER A 45 11.65 -14.36 -1.89
CA SER A 45 12.93 -13.99 -2.50
C SER A 45 12.89 -13.79 -4.01
N GLU A 46 11.86 -14.29 -4.70
CA GLU A 46 11.69 -14.16 -6.16
C GLU A 46 11.41 -12.72 -6.58
N VAL A 47 10.99 -11.87 -5.64
CA VAL A 47 10.78 -10.43 -5.89
C VAL A 47 12.01 -9.77 -6.52
N TYR A 48 13.21 -10.17 -6.14
CA TYR A 48 14.45 -9.60 -6.68
C TYR A 48 14.65 -9.93 -8.17
N ASP A 49 14.22 -11.12 -8.58
CA ASP A 49 14.30 -11.53 -9.99
C ASP A 49 13.22 -10.83 -10.81
N ILE A 50 12.02 -10.68 -10.28
CA ILE A 50 10.95 -9.87 -10.89
C ILE A 50 11.43 -8.44 -11.10
N ILE A 51 11.96 -7.77 -10.06
CA ILE A 51 12.43 -6.38 -10.15
C ILE A 51 13.48 -6.20 -11.25
N ARG A 52 14.40 -7.15 -11.44
CA ARG A 52 15.44 -7.08 -12.48
C ARG A 52 14.86 -7.12 -13.90
N THR A 53 13.65 -7.63 -14.08
CA THR A 53 12.99 -7.70 -15.40
C THR A 53 12.13 -6.47 -15.71
N LEU A 54 11.83 -5.64 -14.72
CA LEU A 54 10.96 -4.49 -14.90
C LEU A 54 11.60 -3.45 -15.82
N LYS A 55 10.73 -2.72 -16.50
CA LYS A 55 11.08 -1.55 -17.29
C LYS A 55 10.47 -0.30 -16.66
N PRO A 56 11.14 0.85 -16.74
CA PRO A 56 10.57 2.10 -16.30
C PRO A 56 9.21 2.37 -16.98
N SER A 57 8.26 2.85 -16.20
CA SER A 57 6.95 3.28 -16.67
C SER A 57 7.04 4.52 -17.59
N GLY A 58 5.92 4.97 -18.14
CA GLY A 58 5.85 6.22 -18.88
C GLY A 58 6.27 7.46 -18.06
N ARG A 59 6.41 7.32 -16.72
CA ARG A 59 6.92 8.35 -15.81
C ARG A 59 8.44 8.25 -15.59
N GLY A 60 9.09 7.23 -16.16
CA GLY A 60 10.53 6.97 -16.00
C GLY A 60 10.88 6.28 -14.68
N GLU A 61 9.92 5.71 -13.96
CA GLU A 61 10.09 5.06 -12.65
C GLU A 61 9.77 3.56 -12.74
N LEU A 62 10.45 2.75 -11.92
CA LEU A 62 10.04 1.37 -11.67
C LEU A 62 8.85 1.39 -10.70
N GLU A 63 7.74 0.78 -11.10
CA GLU A 63 6.51 0.82 -10.33
C GLU A 63 6.34 -0.46 -9.50
N ILE A 64 6.01 -0.29 -8.22
CA ILE A 64 5.66 -1.43 -7.36
C ILE A 64 4.40 -2.15 -7.89
N THR A 65 3.53 -1.44 -8.58
CA THR A 65 2.36 -1.98 -9.26
C THR A 65 2.72 -3.06 -10.25
N ASP A 66 3.85 -2.93 -10.97
CA ASP A 66 4.29 -3.94 -11.94
C ASP A 66 4.81 -5.20 -11.24
N VAL A 67 5.48 -5.04 -10.08
CA VAL A 67 5.84 -6.19 -9.22
C VAL A 67 4.59 -6.95 -8.80
N ASN A 68 3.59 -6.24 -8.28
CA ASN A 68 2.33 -6.86 -7.85
C ASN A 68 1.63 -7.58 -9.01
N ASN A 69 1.59 -6.97 -10.20
CA ASN A 69 0.97 -7.56 -11.38
C ASN A 69 1.70 -8.84 -11.83
N ALA A 70 3.03 -8.91 -11.70
CA ALA A 70 3.79 -10.12 -11.99
C ALA A 70 3.39 -11.28 -11.04
N TYR A 71 3.15 -11.01 -9.76
CA TYR A 71 2.62 -12.02 -8.83
C TYR A 71 1.17 -12.39 -9.14
N ILE A 72 0.33 -11.43 -9.57
CA ILE A 72 -1.05 -11.70 -10.00
C ILE A 72 -1.07 -12.66 -11.20
N GLU A 73 -0.22 -12.40 -12.22
CA GLU A 73 -0.12 -13.25 -13.42
C GLU A 73 0.30 -14.69 -13.10
N ARG A 74 1.09 -14.89 -12.05
CA ARG A 74 1.49 -16.23 -11.56
C ARG A 74 0.41 -16.91 -10.72
N GLY A 75 -0.62 -16.17 -10.27
CA GLY A 75 -1.63 -16.67 -9.34
C GLY A 75 -1.18 -16.70 -7.87
N ASP A 76 -0.07 -16.03 -7.55
CA ASP A 76 0.59 -16.05 -6.23
C ASP A 76 0.26 -14.79 -5.39
N MET A 77 -0.73 -13.98 -5.83
CA MET A 77 -1.15 -12.78 -5.11
C MET A 77 -2.33 -13.06 -4.18
N THR A 78 -2.17 -12.69 -2.93
CA THR A 78 -3.28 -12.57 -1.98
C THR A 78 -3.32 -11.18 -1.38
N TRP A 79 -4.44 -10.84 -0.74
CA TRP A 79 -4.60 -9.53 -0.10
C TRP A 79 -5.45 -9.63 1.16
N ASP A 80 -5.30 -8.61 2.00
CA ASP A 80 -6.16 -8.40 3.14
C ASP A 80 -6.49 -6.91 3.29
N GLU A 81 -7.57 -6.59 3.98
CA GLU A 81 -8.01 -5.22 4.22
C GLU A 81 -7.42 -4.70 5.53
N LEU A 82 -6.81 -3.51 5.49
CA LEU A 82 -6.36 -2.84 6.70
C LEU A 82 -7.57 -2.30 7.47
N GLU A 83 -7.75 -2.78 8.68
CA GLU A 83 -8.72 -2.20 9.61
C GLU A 83 -8.22 -0.87 10.20
N GLY A 84 -9.14 -0.06 10.70
CA GLY A 84 -8.82 1.24 11.29
C GLY A 84 -8.54 2.34 10.25
N TRP A 85 -7.87 3.40 10.66
CA TRP A 85 -7.54 4.52 9.79
C TRP A 85 -6.23 4.27 9.01
N TRP A 86 -6.15 4.91 7.86
CA TRP A 86 -4.95 4.99 7.05
C TRP A 86 -4.90 6.36 6.36
N SER A 87 -3.70 6.89 6.16
CA SER A 87 -3.46 8.09 5.35
C SER A 87 -2.10 7.97 4.69
N ASP A 88 -2.02 8.37 3.43
CA ASP A 88 -0.72 8.70 2.83
C ASP A 88 -0.17 10.00 3.45
N ALA A 89 1.09 10.31 3.20
CA ALA A 89 1.75 11.53 3.64
C ALA A 89 2.53 12.21 2.49
N GLY A 90 2.14 11.94 1.26
CA GLY A 90 2.81 12.41 0.05
C GLY A 90 2.52 13.87 -0.33
N THR A 91 1.55 14.52 0.33
CA THR A 91 1.23 15.94 0.17
C THR A 91 1.22 16.63 1.52
N PHE A 92 1.37 17.97 1.55
CA PHE A 92 1.26 18.74 2.81
C PHE A 92 -0.08 18.51 3.51
N GLU A 93 -1.18 18.41 2.75
CA GLU A 93 -2.52 18.17 3.29
C GLU A 93 -2.63 16.77 3.90
N SER A 94 -2.18 15.73 3.20
CA SER A 94 -2.23 14.36 3.72
C SER A 94 -1.28 14.14 4.89
N LEU A 95 -0.11 14.83 4.92
CA LEU A 95 0.79 14.83 6.06
C LEU A 95 0.14 15.46 7.30
N LEU A 96 -0.53 16.61 7.15
CA LEU A 96 -1.26 17.24 8.24
C LEU A 96 -2.39 16.33 8.75
N ARG A 97 -3.13 15.70 7.84
CA ARG A 97 -4.18 14.73 8.19
C ARG A 97 -3.60 13.55 8.98
N ALA A 98 -2.50 12.96 8.51
CA ALA A 98 -1.82 11.87 9.20
C ALA A 98 -1.37 12.28 10.61
N SER A 99 -0.77 13.47 10.75
CA SER A 99 -0.35 14.02 12.05
C SER A 99 -1.52 14.20 13.02
N ASN A 100 -2.65 14.70 12.53
CA ASN A 100 -3.85 14.85 13.35
C ASN A 100 -4.44 13.50 13.78
N LEU A 101 -4.46 12.50 12.90
CA LEU A 101 -4.90 11.14 13.21
C LEU A 101 -4.02 10.49 14.29
N VAL A 102 -2.71 10.62 14.18
CA VAL A 102 -1.75 10.14 15.20
C VAL A 102 -2.02 10.83 16.54
N ALA A 103 -2.20 12.15 16.54
CA ALA A 103 -2.47 12.91 17.78
C ALA A 103 -3.79 12.50 18.45
N GLN A 104 -4.85 12.27 17.66
CA GLN A 104 -6.17 11.88 18.15
C GLN A 104 -6.23 10.46 18.70
N THR A 105 -5.54 9.53 18.03
CA THR A 105 -5.56 8.11 18.39
C THR A 105 -4.52 7.74 19.44
N GLY A 106 -3.57 8.63 19.75
CA GLY A 106 -2.44 8.33 20.65
C GLY A 106 -1.42 7.35 20.09
N ALA A 107 -1.42 7.10 18.78
CA ALA A 107 -0.48 6.18 18.12
C ALA A 107 1.00 6.59 18.26
N ASN A 108 1.26 7.85 18.66
CA ASN A 108 2.58 8.37 18.99
C ASN A 108 2.99 8.15 20.46
N LYS A 109 2.12 7.57 21.29
CA LYS A 109 2.43 7.25 22.69
C LYS A 109 2.93 5.83 22.76
N LEU A 110 4.24 5.68 22.87
CA LEU A 110 4.86 4.40 23.20
C LEU A 110 4.73 4.19 24.71
N GLU A 111 3.89 3.26 25.12
CA GLU A 111 3.92 2.72 26.47
C GLU A 111 5.09 1.74 26.55
N LEU A 112 6.27 2.27 26.89
CA LEU A 112 7.43 1.42 27.16
C LEU A 112 7.20 0.67 28.48
N THR A 113 7.34 -0.64 28.44
CA THR A 113 7.34 -1.45 29.68
C THR A 113 8.58 -1.12 30.51
N PRO A 114 8.56 -1.31 31.84
CA PRO A 114 9.73 -1.07 32.69
C PRO A 114 11.01 -1.79 32.25
N ALA A 115 10.89 -2.91 31.55
CA ALA A 115 12.04 -3.65 31.00
C ALA A 115 12.65 -2.94 29.77
N GLU A 116 11.86 -2.26 28.95
CA GLU A 116 12.31 -1.53 27.76
C GLU A 116 12.92 -0.17 28.11
N VAL A 117 12.46 0.47 29.20
CA VAL A 117 13.04 1.73 29.71
C VAL A 117 14.47 1.55 30.19
N ASN A 118 14.84 0.38 30.71
CA ASN A 118 16.17 0.09 31.23
C ASN A 118 17.16 -0.41 30.17
N SER A 119 16.77 -0.53 28.91
CA SER A 119 17.61 -1.01 27.79
C SER A 119 18.02 0.10 26.81
N VAL A 120 17.73 1.36 27.11
CA VAL A 120 18.08 2.55 26.28
C VAL A 120 19.21 3.33 26.93
#